data_b9ffa32933ea2dac6bacada03e933a90
#
_entry.id   b9ffa32933ea2dac6bacada03e933a90
#
_cell.length_a   1.000
_cell.length_b   1.000
_cell.length_c   1.000
_cell.angle_alpha   90.00
_cell.angle_beta   90.00
_cell.angle_gamma   90.00
#
_symmetry.space_group_name_H-M   'P 1'
#
loop_
_entity.id
_entity.type
_entity.pdbx_description
1 polymer ?
#
loop_
_entity_poly.entity_id
_entity_poly.type
_entity_poly.pdbx_seq_one_letter_code
_entity_poly.pdbx_strand_id
1 'polypeptide(L)'
;MKIAIAGGSIAGLACALTLTCTGHEVLVYERSAAPLRGRGGGVVVLRRMLRFLEQHGHRTRAMLSVPTHRRRWIDSDGNVTRDDPELLPFSSWDAVYRSLCSMLSPGAVHYGHTVASVAEDADGLELRFDGGPAPARADILIAADGTGSRLRAMLFPGSAPSYAGYIAWRGLVNESAFNRADIADLIENMTLFRSQAELFMTFLIPALDGSLEPGMRRFNWLWYRNESDASSIDSFLTGRDGQRHHASVAPGELSAQSLAHLHRAALDRLPRRLSQLVAATDAPFMQAISDALSPSFSKGRIALVGDAACTLRPHTGSGTSKAADDAVSLAQALAAPGQDVVHVLADWAAARRAAVEPLLLKGPQLAQSFGLGSP
;
A
#
# COMPACT_ATOMS: atom_id res chain seq x y z
N MET A 1 21.05 -19.36 -4.02
CA MET A 1 19.98 -19.55 -5.02
C MET A 1 19.81 -18.26 -5.82
N LYS A 2 19.35 -18.40 -7.07
CA LYS A 2 18.86 -17.27 -7.88
C LYS A 2 17.37 -17.06 -7.60
N ILE A 3 17.02 -15.87 -7.15
CA ILE A 3 15.65 -15.53 -6.76
C ILE A 3 15.13 -14.40 -7.63
N ALA A 4 14.04 -14.65 -8.34
CA ALA A 4 13.31 -13.62 -9.05
C ALA A 4 12.18 -13.07 -8.18
N ILE A 5 11.96 -11.75 -8.20
CA ILE A 5 10.85 -11.08 -7.51
C ILE A 5 10.04 -10.32 -8.54
N ALA A 6 8.76 -10.62 -8.66
CA ALA A 6 7.82 -9.90 -9.51
C ALA A 6 7.11 -8.80 -8.71
N GLY A 7 7.46 -7.54 -8.98
CA GLY A 7 6.93 -6.34 -8.32
C GLY A 7 7.94 -5.63 -7.43
N GLY A 8 8.26 -4.39 -7.79
CA GLY A 8 9.23 -3.52 -7.14
C GLY A 8 8.63 -2.55 -6.12
N SER A 9 7.53 -2.91 -5.45
CA SER A 9 6.93 -2.15 -4.37
C SER A 9 7.48 -2.60 -3.00
N ILE A 10 6.92 -2.08 -1.90
CA ILE A 10 7.43 -2.30 -0.53
C ILE A 10 7.67 -3.77 -0.23
N ALA A 11 6.75 -4.67 -0.57
CA ALA A 11 6.89 -6.10 -0.26
C ALA A 11 8.04 -6.75 -1.05
N GLY A 12 8.13 -6.47 -2.37
CA GLY A 12 9.21 -7.00 -3.20
C GLY A 12 10.58 -6.47 -2.81
N LEU A 13 10.69 -5.16 -2.52
CA LEU A 13 11.95 -4.55 -2.09
C LEU A 13 12.39 -5.06 -0.70
N ALA A 14 11.43 -5.27 0.22
CA ALA A 14 11.73 -5.85 1.53
C ALA A 14 12.27 -7.29 1.38
N CYS A 15 11.65 -8.11 0.53
CA CYS A 15 12.16 -9.45 0.21
C CYS A 15 13.56 -9.39 -0.45
N ALA A 16 13.76 -8.46 -1.40
CA ALA A 16 15.05 -8.31 -2.06
C ALA A 16 16.17 -7.99 -1.08
N LEU A 17 15.94 -7.02 -0.18
CA LEU A 17 16.91 -6.66 0.86
C LEU A 17 17.25 -7.84 1.76
N THR A 18 16.24 -8.48 2.33
CA THR A 18 16.45 -9.55 3.32
C THR A 18 17.14 -10.76 2.69
N LEU A 19 16.72 -11.16 1.49
CA LEU A 19 17.27 -12.33 0.79
C LEU A 19 18.69 -12.08 0.27
N THR A 20 19.00 -10.86 -0.17
CA THR A 20 20.37 -10.49 -0.52
C THR A 20 21.29 -10.55 0.71
N CYS A 21 20.82 -10.07 1.87
CA CYS A 21 21.58 -10.16 3.14
C CYS A 21 21.82 -11.60 3.61
N THR A 22 20.99 -12.56 3.19
CA THR A 22 21.17 -13.99 3.48
C THR A 22 21.95 -14.75 2.39
N GLY A 23 22.58 -14.04 1.45
CA GLY A 23 23.53 -14.59 0.49
C GLY A 23 22.88 -15.15 -0.80
N HIS A 24 21.65 -14.75 -1.11
CA HIS A 24 21.00 -15.10 -2.38
C HIS A 24 21.30 -14.08 -3.48
N GLU A 25 21.33 -14.53 -4.73
CA GLU A 25 21.34 -13.68 -5.91
C GLU A 25 19.89 -13.28 -6.22
N VAL A 26 19.56 -11.99 -6.07
CA VAL A 26 18.18 -11.50 -6.16
C VAL A 26 18.01 -10.45 -7.24
N LEU A 27 17.02 -10.64 -8.11
CA LEU A 27 16.62 -9.66 -9.13
C LEU A 27 15.12 -9.35 -9.00
N VAL A 28 14.81 -8.05 -8.99
CA VAL A 28 13.43 -7.55 -8.93
C VAL A 28 12.99 -7.10 -10.31
N TYR A 29 11.86 -7.58 -10.78
CA TYR A 29 11.22 -7.20 -12.04
C TYR A 29 9.99 -6.34 -11.75
N GLU A 30 10.05 -5.07 -12.14
CA GLU A 30 8.98 -4.10 -11.93
C GLU A 30 8.34 -3.70 -13.28
N ARG A 31 7.01 -3.77 -13.37
CA ARG A 31 6.25 -3.45 -14.59
C ARG A 31 6.34 -2.00 -15.01
N SER A 32 6.45 -1.08 -14.06
CA SER A 32 6.60 0.35 -14.37
C SER A 32 7.93 0.61 -15.08
N ALA A 33 7.92 1.46 -16.10
CA ALA A 33 9.12 1.80 -16.85
C ALA A 33 10.14 2.64 -16.06
N ALA A 34 9.74 3.16 -14.89
CA ALA A 34 10.57 4.00 -14.03
C ALA A 34 10.28 3.72 -12.55
N PRO A 35 11.15 4.15 -11.63
CA PRO A 35 10.94 4.05 -10.19
C PRO A 35 9.60 4.62 -9.74
N LEU A 36 8.98 3.99 -8.74
CA LEU A 36 7.65 4.32 -8.23
C LEU A 36 7.63 5.57 -7.32
N ARG A 37 8.56 6.50 -7.51
CA ARG A 37 8.68 7.72 -6.70
C ARG A 37 7.45 8.60 -6.82
N GLY A 38 7.10 9.28 -5.71
CA GLY A 38 5.95 10.19 -5.65
C GLY A 38 4.59 9.51 -5.63
N ARG A 39 4.53 8.18 -5.64
CA ARG A 39 3.27 7.42 -5.60
C ARG A 39 2.78 7.19 -4.17
N GLY A 40 1.54 6.73 -4.08
CA GLY A 40 0.90 6.37 -2.83
C GLY A 40 0.50 7.57 -1.97
N GLY A 41 -0.01 7.29 -0.80
CA GLY A 41 -0.44 8.28 0.19
C GLY A 41 0.27 8.11 1.53
N GLY A 42 -0.32 8.65 2.58
CA GLY A 42 0.14 8.47 3.94
C GLY A 42 0.01 7.03 4.41
N VAL A 43 0.97 6.60 5.21
CA VAL A 43 1.01 5.29 5.86
C VAL A 43 1.41 5.44 7.32
N VAL A 44 0.91 4.54 8.16
CA VAL A 44 1.45 4.39 9.53
C VAL A 44 2.70 3.51 9.45
N VAL A 45 3.81 3.99 9.99
CA VAL A 45 5.03 3.20 10.06
C VAL A 45 5.10 2.53 11.42
N LEU A 46 4.51 1.35 11.52
CA LEU A 46 4.47 0.59 12.76
C LEU A 46 5.86 0.07 13.15
N ARG A 47 6.04 -0.27 14.43
CA ARG A 47 7.34 -0.69 15.02
C ARG A 47 8.05 -1.80 14.23
N ARG A 48 7.31 -2.73 13.61
CA ARG A 48 7.89 -3.82 12.82
C ARG A 48 8.61 -3.33 11.58
N MET A 49 7.96 -2.43 10.82
CA MET A 49 8.60 -1.83 9.64
C MET A 49 9.78 -0.93 10.04
N LEU A 50 9.67 -0.18 11.13
CA LEU A 50 10.80 0.63 11.63
C LEU A 50 12.00 -0.24 11.99
N ARG A 51 11.80 -1.31 12.77
CA ARG A 51 12.87 -2.27 13.10
C ARG A 51 13.47 -2.91 11.86
N PHE A 52 12.63 -3.26 10.89
CA PHE A 52 13.08 -3.80 9.62
C PHE A 52 14.04 -2.84 8.91
N LEU A 53 13.66 -1.56 8.78
CA LEU A 53 14.49 -0.54 8.14
C LEU A 53 15.80 -0.30 8.91
N GLU A 54 15.74 -0.24 10.25
CA GLU A 54 16.91 -0.07 11.13
C GLU A 54 17.89 -1.24 11.00
N GLN A 55 17.40 -2.47 10.97
CA GLN A 55 18.22 -3.68 10.81
C GLN A 55 18.95 -3.74 9.46
N HIS A 56 18.41 -3.09 8.42
CA HIS A 56 19.01 -3.01 7.10
C HIS A 56 19.82 -1.71 6.86
N GLY A 57 20.11 -0.95 7.93
CA GLY A 57 21.01 0.20 7.87
C GLY A 57 20.33 1.55 7.65
N HIS A 58 19.01 1.63 7.66
CA HIS A 58 18.33 2.93 7.61
C HIS A 58 18.48 3.68 8.93
N ARG A 59 18.95 4.93 8.86
CA ARG A 59 19.12 5.79 10.05
C ARG A 59 17.78 6.35 10.52
N THR A 60 17.39 5.95 11.72
CA THR A 60 16.41 6.49 12.68
C THR A 60 14.99 6.88 12.21
N ARG A 61 14.03 6.50 13.04
CA ARG A 61 12.60 6.84 13.00
C ARG A 61 12.34 8.35 12.83
N ALA A 62 13.16 9.21 13.45
CA ALA A 62 13.01 10.66 13.42
C ALA A 62 13.18 11.27 12.02
N MET A 63 13.77 10.53 11.06
CA MET A 63 14.01 11.00 9.68
C MET A 63 12.95 10.52 8.68
N LEU A 64 11.99 9.70 9.10
CA LEU A 64 11.05 9.05 8.18
C LEU A 64 9.59 9.41 8.44
N SER A 65 9.24 9.97 9.59
CA SER A 65 7.84 10.15 9.97
C SER A 65 7.58 11.44 10.73
N VAL A 66 6.40 12.00 10.52
CA VAL A 66 5.85 13.11 11.31
C VAL A 66 5.13 12.50 12.51
N PRO A 67 5.43 12.91 13.76
CA PRO A 67 4.70 12.46 14.93
C PRO A 67 3.30 13.05 14.96
N THR A 68 2.35 12.26 15.45
CA THR A 68 1.02 12.72 15.82
C THR A 68 0.91 12.68 17.33
N HIS A 69 0.41 13.75 17.93
CA HIS A 69 0.31 13.86 19.38
C HIS A 69 -1.10 13.53 19.89
N ARG A 70 -2.10 13.74 19.06
CA ARG A 70 -3.51 13.58 19.44
C ARG A 70 -4.33 13.00 18.32
N ARG A 71 -5.37 12.24 18.71
CA ARG A 71 -6.45 11.80 17.83
C ARG A 71 -7.69 12.63 18.17
N ARG A 72 -8.12 13.45 17.22
CA ARG A 72 -9.26 14.35 17.37
C ARG A 72 -10.43 13.91 16.49
N TRP A 73 -11.59 13.82 17.10
CA TRP A 73 -12.86 13.67 16.38
C TRP A 73 -13.54 15.02 16.34
N ILE A 74 -14.06 15.38 15.18
CA ILE A 74 -14.80 16.62 14.98
C ILE A 74 -16.24 16.35 14.50
N ASP A 75 -17.15 17.26 14.80
CA ASP A 75 -18.52 17.26 14.28
C ASP A 75 -18.63 17.97 12.91
N SER A 76 -19.86 18.11 12.39
CA SER A 76 -20.13 18.80 11.12
C SER A 76 -19.75 20.28 11.10
N ASP A 77 -19.76 20.93 12.26
CA ASP A 77 -19.39 22.34 12.41
C ASP A 77 -17.87 22.52 12.57
N GLY A 78 -17.13 21.41 12.74
CA GLY A 78 -15.68 21.37 12.94
C GLY A 78 -15.27 21.49 14.40
N ASN A 79 -16.21 21.39 15.36
CA ASN A 79 -15.89 21.41 16.79
C ASN A 79 -15.34 20.06 17.23
N VAL A 80 -14.34 20.09 18.12
CA VAL A 80 -13.76 18.86 18.67
C VAL A 80 -14.74 18.20 19.66
N THR A 81 -15.17 16.99 19.34
CA THR A 81 -16.08 16.19 20.16
C THR A 81 -15.34 15.18 21.04
N ARG A 82 -14.14 14.77 20.61
CA ARG A 82 -13.27 13.87 21.38
C ARG A 82 -11.82 14.15 21.04
N ASP A 83 -10.95 14.15 22.04
CA ASP A 83 -9.53 14.47 21.92
C ASP A 83 -8.69 13.54 22.81
N ASP A 84 -8.18 12.47 22.22
CA ASP A 84 -7.38 11.45 22.90
C ASP A 84 -5.89 11.64 22.65
N PRO A 85 -5.01 11.42 23.65
CA PRO A 85 -3.58 11.29 23.41
C PRO A 85 -3.31 10.12 22.44
N GLU A 86 -2.52 10.37 21.40
CA GLU A 86 -2.15 9.33 20.43
C GLU A 86 -0.75 9.62 19.90
N LEU A 87 0.11 8.62 19.94
CA LEU A 87 1.46 8.74 19.38
C LEU A 87 1.61 7.77 18.21
N LEU A 88 1.25 8.21 17.02
CA LEU A 88 1.43 7.46 15.78
C LEU A 88 2.45 8.16 14.87
N PRO A 89 3.43 7.41 14.36
CA PRO A 89 4.37 7.92 13.36
C PRO A 89 3.74 7.79 11.96
N PHE A 90 3.41 8.91 11.35
CA PHE A 90 2.91 8.95 9.98
C PHE A 90 4.03 9.26 8.99
N SER A 91 4.12 8.47 7.95
CA SER A 91 5.03 8.67 6.83
C SER A 91 4.28 8.68 5.50
N SER A 92 4.98 8.87 4.42
CA SER A 92 4.47 8.59 3.09
C SER A 92 4.90 7.21 2.62
N TRP A 93 4.08 6.58 1.79
CA TRP A 93 4.45 5.37 1.07
C TRP A 93 5.76 5.59 0.29
N ASP A 94 5.90 6.74 -0.34
CA ASP A 94 7.09 7.14 -1.10
C ASP A 94 8.36 7.22 -0.24
N ALA A 95 8.28 7.76 0.98
CA ALA A 95 9.42 7.83 1.88
C ALA A 95 9.91 6.42 2.28
N VAL A 96 8.98 5.51 2.60
CA VAL A 96 9.30 4.09 2.88
C VAL A 96 9.90 3.42 1.65
N TYR A 97 9.29 3.62 0.47
CA TYR A 97 9.77 3.09 -0.79
C TYR A 97 11.20 3.55 -1.12
N ARG A 98 11.47 4.87 -1.03
CA ARG A 98 12.82 5.43 -1.28
C ARG A 98 13.85 4.90 -0.29
N SER A 99 13.47 4.72 0.98
CA SER A 99 14.35 4.12 1.99
C SER A 99 14.74 2.69 1.61
N LEU A 100 13.79 1.87 1.18
CA LEU A 100 14.07 0.51 0.72
C LEU A 100 14.95 0.50 -0.53
N CYS A 101 14.65 1.35 -1.51
CA CYS A 101 15.46 1.46 -2.74
C CYS A 101 16.91 1.89 -2.46
N SER A 102 17.13 2.80 -1.50
CA SER A 102 18.48 3.30 -1.19
C SER A 102 19.40 2.27 -0.56
N MET A 103 18.84 1.18 -0.02
CA MET A 103 19.58 0.08 0.60
C MET A 103 19.88 -1.07 -0.39
N LEU A 104 19.29 -1.05 -1.58
CA LEU A 104 19.55 -2.04 -2.62
C LEU A 104 20.75 -1.64 -3.49
N SER A 105 21.45 -2.65 -4.00
CA SER A 105 22.54 -2.43 -4.95
C SER A 105 22.02 -1.82 -6.26
N PRO A 106 22.79 -0.95 -6.94
CA PRO A 106 22.45 -0.47 -8.26
C PRO A 106 22.22 -1.65 -9.22
N GLY A 107 21.14 -1.59 -10.02
CA GLY A 107 20.80 -2.66 -10.96
C GLY A 107 19.97 -3.82 -10.38
N ALA A 108 19.71 -3.85 -9.07
CA ALA A 108 18.87 -4.91 -8.47
C ALA A 108 17.40 -4.87 -8.94
N VAL A 109 16.94 -3.74 -9.49
CA VAL A 109 15.56 -3.59 -9.98
C VAL A 109 15.57 -3.35 -11.49
N HIS A 110 14.92 -4.25 -12.23
CA HIS A 110 14.69 -4.15 -13.67
C HIS A 110 13.30 -3.56 -13.92
N TYR A 111 13.26 -2.33 -14.39
CA TYR A 111 12.02 -1.62 -14.72
C TYR A 111 11.51 -1.99 -16.12
N GLY A 112 10.21 -1.83 -16.38
CA GLY A 112 9.58 -2.18 -17.66
C GLY A 112 9.43 -3.69 -17.88
N HIS A 113 9.51 -4.49 -16.81
CA HIS A 113 9.43 -5.96 -16.87
C HIS A 113 8.17 -6.48 -16.16
N THR A 114 7.14 -6.78 -16.92
CA THR A 114 5.91 -7.43 -16.43
C THR A 114 6.02 -8.92 -16.66
N VAL A 115 6.01 -9.74 -15.60
CA VAL A 115 6.00 -11.20 -15.76
C VAL A 115 4.69 -11.64 -16.43
N ALA A 116 4.81 -12.21 -17.63
CA ALA A 116 3.69 -12.67 -18.46
C ALA A 116 3.33 -14.12 -18.20
N SER A 117 4.35 -14.98 -18.08
CA SER A 117 4.18 -16.39 -17.80
C SER A 117 5.39 -16.97 -17.07
N VAL A 118 5.18 -18.08 -16.39
CA VAL A 118 6.20 -18.83 -15.67
C VAL A 118 6.06 -20.29 -16.07
N ALA A 119 7.17 -20.92 -16.47
CA ALA A 119 7.26 -22.35 -16.72
C ALA A 119 8.23 -22.97 -15.72
N GLU A 120 7.87 -24.11 -15.14
CA GLU A 120 8.72 -24.87 -14.22
C GLU A 120 9.28 -26.10 -14.94
N ASP A 121 10.57 -26.36 -14.78
CA ASP A 121 11.26 -27.55 -15.25
C ASP A 121 12.15 -28.15 -14.15
N ALA A 122 12.97 -29.15 -14.46
CA ALA A 122 13.84 -29.82 -13.50
C ALA A 122 14.88 -28.88 -12.87
N ASP A 123 15.31 -27.86 -13.60
CA ASP A 123 16.39 -26.94 -13.21
C ASP A 123 15.90 -25.65 -12.56
N GLY A 124 14.56 -25.42 -12.45
CA GLY A 124 13.96 -24.25 -11.83
C GLY A 124 12.82 -23.63 -12.63
N LEU A 125 12.78 -22.30 -12.67
CA LEU A 125 11.72 -21.53 -13.30
C LEU A 125 12.28 -20.72 -14.49
N GLU A 126 11.55 -20.71 -15.61
CA GLU A 126 11.73 -19.76 -16.70
C GLU A 126 10.61 -18.71 -16.63
N LEU A 127 11.00 -17.44 -16.52
CA LEU A 127 10.11 -16.28 -16.52
C LEU A 127 10.12 -15.65 -17.91
N ARG A 128 8.95 -15.38 -18.47
CA ARG A 128 8.77 -14.60 -19.70
C ARG A 128 8.05 -13.29 -19.37
N PHE A 129 8.42 -12.24 -20.08
CA PHE A 129 7.93 -10.87 -19.84
C PHE A 129 7.07 -10.36 -21.00
N ASP A 130 6.08 -9.50 -20.68
CA ASP A 130 5.32 -8.79 -21.70
C ASP A 130 6.25 -7.83 -22.48
N GLY A 131 6.00 -7.66 -23.79
CA GLY A 131 6.69 -6.66 -24.61
C GLY A 131 8.12 -6.99 -25.04
N GLY A 132 8.60 -8.21 -24.77
CA GLY A 132 9.78 -8.77 -25.41
C GLY A 132 11.14 -8.65 -24.72
N PRO A 133 11.29 -8.28 -23.42
CA PRO A 133 12.54 -8.53 -22.71
C PRO A 133 12.92 -10.02 -22.76
N ALA A 134 14.25 -10.30 -22.76
CA ALA A 134 14.74 -11.67 -22.76
C ALA A 134 14.20 -12.46 -21.53
N PRO A 135 13.90 -13.76 -21.69
CA PRO A 135 13.50 -14.61 -20.58
C PRO A 135 14.56 -14.67 -19.48
N ALA A 136 14.14 -14.82 -18.24
CA ALA A 136 15.02 -14.97 -17.09
C ALA A 136 14.83 -16.34 -16.43
N ARG A 137 15.90 -16.87 -15.82
CA ARG A 137 15.85 -18.10 -15.05
C ARG A 137 16.10 -17.84 -13.56
N ALA A 138 15.38 -18.56 -12.72
CA ALA A 138 15.48 -18.48 -11.27
C ALA A 138 15.21 -19.84 -10.62
N ASP A 139 15.73 -20.06 -9.42
CA ASP A 139 15.42 -21.24 -8.61
C ASP A 139 14.02 -21.14 -7.99
N ILE A 140 13.64 -19.89 -7.59
CA ILE A 140 12.31 -19.58 -7.06
C ILE A 140 11.83 -18.20 -7.57
N LEU A 141 10.52 -18.02 -7.57
CA LEU A 141 9.86 -16.74 -7.87
C LEU A 141 9.07 -16.25 -6.64
N ILE A 142 9.24 -14.99 -6.29
CA ILE A 142 8.44 -14.31 -5.29
C ILE A 142 7.47 -13.37 -6.01
N ALA A 143 6.18 -13.68 -5.94
CA ALA A 143 5.11 -12.85 -6.47
C ALA A 143 4.76 -11.75 -5.45
N ALA A 144 5.17 -10.51 -5.75
CA ALA A 144 4.92 -9.28 -4.98
C ALA A 144 4.17 -8.24 -5.83
N ASP A 145 3.38 -8.68 -6.80
CA ASP A 145 2.73 -7.88 -7.84
C ASP A 145 1.40 -7.24 -7.41
N GLY A 146 1.14 -7.20 -6.10
CA GLY A 146 0.11 -6.38 -5.46
C GLY A 146 -1.29 -6.98 -5.48
N THR A 147 -2.30 -6.17 -5.11
CA THR A 147 -3.70 -6.60 -4.93
C THR A 147 -4.27 -7.26 -6.17
N GLY A 148 -4.01 -6.70 -7.35
CA GLY A 148 -4.42 -7.26 -8.65
C GLY A 148 -3.47 -8.31 -9.22
N SER A 149 -2.80 -9.09 -8.39
CA SER A 149 -1.75 -10.05 -8.77
C SER A 149 -2.17 -10.96 -9.93
N ARG A 150 -1.46 -10.84 -11.05
CA ARG A 150 -1.60 -11.75 -12.20
C ARG A 150 -1.06 -13.13 -11.85
N LEU A 151 0.03 -13.18 -11.09
CA LEU A 151 0.63 -14.45 -10.66
C LEU A 151 -0.31 -15.23 -9.74
N ARG A 152 -0.97 -14.56 -8.77
CA ARG A 152 -2.02 -15.21 -7.97
C ARG A 152 -3.13 -15.76 -8.83
N ALA A 153 -3.64 -15.00 -9.80
CA ALA A 153 -4.71 -15.46 -10.69
C ALA A 153 -4.29 -16.65 -11.56
N MET A 154 -3.03 -16.71 -12.00
CA MET A 154 -2.48 -17.83 -12.76
C MET A 154 -2.32 -19.08 -11.89
N LEU A 155 -1.83 -18.93 -10.65
CA LEU A 155 -1.61 -20.06 -9.73
C LEU A 155 -2.91 -20.58 -9.14
N PHE A 156 -3.86 -19.69 -8.86
CA PHE A 156 -5.12 -19.98 -8.18
C PHE A 156 -6.29 -19.29 -8.91
N PRO A 157 -6.77 -19.86 -10.03
CA PRO A 157 -7.94 -19.34 -10.72
C PRO A 157 -9.13 -19.18 -9.78
N GLY A 158 -9.86 -18.06 -9.90
CA GLY A 158 -10.99 -17.73 -9.02
C GLY A 158 -10.63 -16.96 -7.73
N SER A 159 -9.34 -16.67 -7.50
CA SER A 159 -8.86 -15.88 -6.34
C SER A 159 -8.86 -14.37 -6.58
N ALA A 160 -9.79 -13.85 -7.38
CA ALA A 160 -9.92 -12.42 -7.65
C ALA A 160 -10.25 -11.66 -6.36
N PRO A 161 -9.78 -10.41 -6.19
CA PRO A 161 -10.20 -9.54 -5.09
C PRO A 161 -11.71 -9.33 -5.11
N SER A 162 -12.34 -9.31 -3.93
CA SER A 162 -13.74 -8.96 -3.75
C SER A 162 -13.88 -7.52 -3.28
N TYR A 163 -14.79 -6.77 -3.89
CA TYR A 163 -15.08 -5.39 -3.49
C TYR A 163 -15.71 -5.35 -2.09
N ALA A 164 -15.24 -4.44 -1.23
CA ALA A 164 -15.64 -4.37 0.17
C ALA A 164 -16.87 -3.47 0.44
N GLY A 165 -17.51 -2.92 -0.61
CA GLY A 165 -18.72 -2.09 -0.49
C GLY A 165 -18.45 -0.60 -0.27
N TYR A 166 -17.19 -0.14 -0.34
CA TYR A 166 -16.85 1.27 -0.17
C TYR A 166 -15.57 1.65 -0.92
N ILE A 167 -15.46 2.94 -1.22
CA ILE A 167 -14.32 3.56 -1.89
C ILE A 167 -13.53 4.44 -0.93
N ALA A 168 -12.31 4.78 -1.29
CA ALA A 168 -11.50 5.79 -0.64
C ALA A 168 -11.11 6.87 -1.66
N TRP A 169 -11.59 8.09 -1.47
CA TRP A 169 -11.00 9.28 -2.05
C TRP A 169 -9.77 9.65 -1.23
N ARG A 170 -8.70 10.06 -1.90
CA ARG A 170 -7.42 10.35 -1.26
C ARG A 170 -6.74 11.54 -1.91
N GLY A 171 -5.96 12.25 -1.12
CA GLY A 171 -5.14 13.34 -1.65
C GLY A 171 -3.99 13.72 -0.74
N LEU A 172 -3.04 14.40 -1.36
CA LEU A 172 -1.90 15.01 -0.71
C LEU A 172 -1.90 16.51 -1.04
N VAL A 173 -1.78 17.33 -0.02
CA VAL A 173 -1.73 18.80 -0.20
C VAL A 173 -0.61 19.37 0.66
N ASN A 174 0.17 20.30 0.11
CA ASN A 174 1.29 20.89 0.82
C ASN A 174 0.78 21.73 2.03
N GLU A 175 1.45 21.62 3.17
CA GLU A 175 1.17 22.42 4.36
C GLU A 175 1.22 23.92 4.02
N SER A 176 2.13 24.32 3.13
CA SER A 176 2.31 25.70 2.66
C SER A 176 1.16 26.25 1.80
N ALA A 177 0.21 25.40 1.36
CA ALA A 177 -0.98 25.88 0.65
C ALA A 177 -1.97 26.61 1.56
N PHE A 178 -1.75 26.57 2.88
CA PHE A 178 -2.63 27.15 3.88
C PHE A 178 -1.90 28.15 4.78
N ASN A 179 -2.64 29.11 5.30
CA ASN A 179 -2.16 29.94 6.39
C ASN A 179 -2.02 29.08 7.65
N ARG A 180 -0.88 29.13 8.34
CA ARG A 180 -0.63 28.29 9.52
C ARG A 180 -1.67 28.50 10.62
N ALA A 181 -2.19 29.71 10.76
CA ALA A 181 -3.24 30.02 11.74
C ALA A 181 -4.55 29.28 11.41
N ASP A 182 -4.87 29.13 10.13
CA ASP A 182 -6.13 28.50 9.67
C ASP A 182 -6.14 26.98 9.83
N ILE A 183 -4.96 26.36 9.94
CA ILE A 183 -4.79 24.91 10.04
C ILE A 183 -4.14 24.47 11.35
N ALA A 184 -3.98 25.36 12.32
CA ALA A 184 -3.24 25.11 13.56
C ALA A 184 -3.78 23.91 14.35
N ASP A 185 -5.08 23.66 14.30
CA ASP A 185 -5.75 22.53 14.93
C ASP A 185 -5.55 21.18 14.20
N LEU A 186 -5.16 21.21 12.93
CA LEU A 186 -4.84 20.00 12.14
C LEU A 186 -3.35 19.62 12.25
N ILE A 187 -2.48 20.59 12.60
CA ILE A 187 -1.03 20.36 12.69
C ILE A 187 -0.73 19.37 13.82
N GLU A 188 0.07 18.34 13.50
CA GLU A 188 0.52 17.30 14.42
C GLU A 188 -0.61 16.51 15.12
N ASN A 189 -1.81 16.59 14.57
CA ASN A 189 -2.95 15.82 15.02
C ASN A 189 -3.44 14.88 13.89
N MET A 190 -4.01 13.75 14.30
CA MET A 190 -4.84 12.93 13.44
C MET A 190 -6.28 13.38 13.63
N THR A 191 -6.82 14.10 12.67
CA THR A 191 -8.20 14.58 12.73
C THR A 191 -9.13 13.66 11.97
N LEU A 192 -10.22 13.27 12.61
CA LEU A 192 -11.23 12.39 12.07
C LEU A 192 -12.61 13.07 12.10
N PHE A 193 -13.33 12.91 11.00
CA PHE A 193 -14.74 13.26 10.89
C PHE A 193 -15.53 12.03 10.47
N ARG A 194 -16.60 11.74 11.16
CA ARG A 194 -17.49 10.63 10.86
C ARG A 194 -18.91 11.12 10.69
N SER A 195 -19.55 10.72 9.60
CA SER A 195 -20.98 10.80 9.39
C SER A 195 -21.54 9.41 9.09
N GLN A 196 -22.83 9.32 8.77
CA GLN A 196 -23.44 8.05 8.39
C GLN A 196 -22.76 7.51 7.11
N ALA A 197 -22.20 6.30 7.21
CA ALA A 197 -21.55 5.59 6.10
C ALA A 197 -20.31 6.30 5.46
N GLU A 198 -19.68 7.21 6.22
CA GLU A 198 -18.49 7.95 5.77
C GLU A 198 -17.50 8.14 6.91
N LEU A 199 -16.20 8.08 6.58
CA LEU A 199 -15.12 8.42 7.50
C LEU A 199 -14.06 9.23 6.74
N PHE A 200 -13.83 10.46 7.18
CA PHE A 200 -12.70 11.26 6.73
C PHE A 200 -11.60 11.25 7.79
N MET A 201 -10.35 11.18 7.36
CA MET A 201 -9.21 11.35 8.24
C MET A 201 -8.11 12.13 7.57
N THR A 202 -7.39 12.95 8.33
CA THR A 202 -6.22 13.69 7.86
C THR A 202 -5.13 13.73 8.92
N PHE A 203 -3.89 13.75 8.44
CA PHE A 203 -2.68 13.87 9.26
C PHE A 203 -1.50 14.33 8.40
N LEU A 204 -0.47 14.87 9.03
CA LEU A 204 0.74 15.29 8.34
C LEU A 204 1.68 14.12 8.05
N ILE A 205 2.34 14.19 6.91
CA ILE A 205 3.38 13.28 6.43
C ILE A 205 4.57 14.10 5.91
N PRO A 206 5.75 13.47 5.73
CA PRO A 206 6.91 14.15 5.14
C PRO A 206 6.61 14.80 3.78
N ALA A 207 7.34 15.83 3.45
CA ALA A 207 7.36 16.44 2.13
C ALA A 207 7.79 15.43 1.05
N LEU A 208 7.68 15.81 -0.22
CA LEU A 208 8.07 14.94 -1.33
C LEU A 208 9.58 14.66 -1.35
N ASP A 209 10.40 15.62 -0.95
CA ASP A 209 11.86 15.47 -0.78
C ASP A 209 12.26 14.71 0.49
N GLY A 210 11.29 14.47 1.40
CA GLY A 210 11.49 13.82 2.70
C GLY A 210 11.63 14.80 3.86
N SER A 211 11.53 16.12 3.62
CA SER A 211 11.61 17.12 4.70
C SER A 211 10.49 16.92 5.73
N LEU A 212 10.85 17.11 7.01
CA LEU A 212 9.95 17.09 8.16
C LEU A 212 9.71 18.49 8.73
N GLU A 213 10.35 19.50 8.14
CA GLU A 213 10.30 20.87 8.61
C GLU A 213 8.87 21.43 8.57
N PRO A 214 8.41 22.09 9.63
CA PRO A 214 7.11 22.76 9.67
C PRO A 214 6.93 23.71 8.48
N GLY A 215 5.78 23.60 7.80
CA GLY A 215 5.48 24.37 6.59
C GLY A 215 5.90 23.67 5.27
N MET A 216 6.82 22.72 5.33
CA MET A 216 7.26 21.95 4.15
C MET A 216 6.52 20.62 3.99
N ARG A 217 5.89 20.14 5.06
CA ARG A 217 5.20 18.85 5.13
C ARG A 217 3.94 18.83 4.25
N ARG A 218 3.30 17.68 4.16
CA ARG A 218 2.06 17.52 3.41
C ARG A 218 0.96 16.95 4.30
N PHE A 219 -0.25 17.48 4.18
CA PHE A 219 -1.44 16.81 4.65
C PHE A 219 -1.74 15.63 3.74
N ASN A 220 -1.88 14.46 4.33
CA ASN A 220 -2.52 13.32 3.70
C ASN A 220 -3.95 13.26 4.20
N TRP A 221 -4.90 13.14 3.29
CA TRP A 221 -6.28 12.90 3.66
C TRP A 221 -6.85 11.69 2.94
N LEU A 222 -7.78 11.00 3.62
CA LEU A 222 -8.52 9.85 3.14
C LEU A 222 -9.98 10.06 3.49
N TRP A 223 -10.86 9.84 2.54
CA TRP A 223 -12.29 9.91 2.72
C TRP A 223 -12.95 8.64 2.24
N TYR A 224 -13.29 7.77 3.18
CA TYR A 224 -14.00 6.52 2.92
C TYR A 224 -15.48 6.79 2.82
N ARG A 225 -16.12 6.22 1.79
CA ARG A 225 -17.55 6.35 1.54
C ARG A 225 -18.10 5.03 1.05
N ASN A 226 -19.24 4.62 1.59
CA ASN A 226 -20.00 3.51 1.04
C ASN A 226 -20.43 3.85 -0.40
N GLU A 227 -20.24 2.89 -1.29
CA GLU A 227 -20.67 2.98 -2.68
C GLU A 227 -21.08 1.58 -3.13
N SER A 228 -22.37 1.41 -3.38
CA SER A 228 -22.93 0.12 -3.82
C SER A 228 -23.45 0.17 -5.26
N ASP A 229 -23.57 1.37 -5.83
CA ASP A 229 -24.00 1.52 -7.20
C ASP A 229 -22.86 1.21 -8.17
N ALA A 230 -23.03 0.13 -8.95
CA ALA A 230 -22.03 -0.35 -9.89
C ALA A 230 -21.69 0.70 -10.96
N SER A 231 -22.67 1.51 -11.39
CA SER A 231 -22.46 2.56 -12.40
C SER A 231 -21.60 3.70 -11.87
N SER A 232 -21.80 4.07 -10.61
CA SER A 232 -20.96 5.04 -9.90
C SER A 232 -19.53 4.53 -9.76
N ILE A 233 -19.34 3.28 -9.35
CA ILE A 233 -18.02 2.65 -9.21
C ILE A 233 -17.31 2.61 -10.55
N ASP A 234 -17.97 2.22 -11.63
CA ASP A 234 -17.40 2.20 -12.98
C ASP A 234 -17.00 3.60 -13.45
N SER A 235 -17.85 4.60 -13.21
CA SER A 235 -17.53 5.99 -13.49
C SER A 235 -16.30 6.47 -12.72
N PHE A 236 -16.22 6.18 -11.42
CA PHE A 236 -15.09 6.58 -10.58
C PHE A 236 -13.79 5.85 -10.92
N LEU A 237 -13.88 4.62 -11.43
CA LEU A 237 -12.73 3.85 -11.89
C LEU A 237 -12.34 4.18 -13.35
N THR A 238 -13.10 5.00 -14.05
CA THR A 238 -12.74 5.47 -15.39
C THR A 238 -11.86 6.71 -15.28
N GLY A 239 -10.63 6.61 -15.79
CA GLY A 239 -9.65 7.68 -15.79
C GLY A 239 -9.95 8.76 -16.84
N ARG A 240 -9.15 9.82 -16.83
CA ARG A 240 -9.24 10.93 -17.81
C ARG A 240 -8.94 10.48 -19.25
N ASP A 241 -8.24 9.36 -19.41
CA ASP A 241 -7.97 8.71 -20.70
C ASP A 241 -9.13 7.86 -21.23
N GLY A 242 -10.25 7.80 -20.48
CA GLY A 242 -11.40 6.98 -20.78
C GLY A 242 -11.22 5.48 -20.50
N GLN A 243 -10.06 5.06 -19.99
CA GLN A 243 -9.81 3.68 -19.65
C GLN A 243 -10.36 3.35 -18.24
N ARG A 244 -11.03 2.21 -18.13
CA ARG A 244 -11.49 1.69 -16.85
C ARG A 244 -10.34 0.98 -16.14
N HIS A 245 -9.94 1.50 -14.99
CA HIS A 245 -8.95 0.90 -14.12
C HIS A 245 -9.57 -0.22 -13.27
N HIS A 246 -8.74 -1.17 -12.85
CA HIS A 246 -9.23 -2.36 -12.13
C HIS A 246 -9.71 -2.03 -10.70
N ALA A 247 -8.93 -1.27 -9.93
CA ALA A 247 -9.21 -1.04 -8.51
C ALA A 247 -8.87 0.39 -8.03
N SER A 248 -8.14 1.17 -8.80
CA SER A 248 -7.76 2.53 -8.41
C SER A 248 -7.43 3.38 -9.63
N VAL A 249 -7.73 4.67 -9.56
CA VAL A 249 -7.29 5.69 -10.49
C VAL A 249 -6.16 6.47 -9.83
N ALA A 250 -5.03 6.60 -10.53
CA ALA A 250 -3.81 7.19 -9.97
C ALA A 250 -3.96 8.71 -9.74
N PRO A 251 -3.07 9.33 -8.93
CA PRO A 251 -3.05 10.77 -8.74
C PRO A 251 -2.97 11.53 -10.06
N GLY A 252 -3.88 12.49 -10.25
CA GLY A 252 -3.99 13.32 -11.46
C GLY A 252 -4.66 12.64 -12.66
N GLU A 253 -5.11 11.38 -12.52
CA GLU A 253 -5.75 10.62 -13.60
C GLU A 253 -7.29 10.52 -13.46
N LEU A 254 -7.88 11.18 -12.45
CA LEU A 254 -9.35 11.21 -12.32
C LEU A 254 -9.98 11.89 -13.53
N SER A 255 -11.12 11.37 -14.00
CA SER A 255 -11.94 12.05 -15.01
C SER A 255 -12.47 13.38 -14.48
N ALA A 256 -12.76 14.33 -15.38
CA ALA A 256 -13.36 15.61 -14.99
C ALA A 256 -14.69 15.42 -14.24
N GLN A 257 -15.47 14.41 -14.60
CA GLN A 257 -16.72 14.06 -13.92
C GLN A 257 -16.48 13.59 -12.49
N SER A 258 -15.52 12.67 -12.26
CA SER A 258 -15.15 12.17 -10.94
C SER A 258 -14.60 13.28 -10.05
N LEU A 259 -13.77 14.17 -10.62
CA LEU A 259 -13.23 15.32 -9.90
C LEU A 259 -14.33 16.31 -9.48
N ALA A 260 -15.25 16.65 -10.39
CA ALA A 260 -16.39 17.52 -10.09
C ALA A 260 -17.31 16.90 -9.02
N HIS A 261 -17.54 15.58 -9.10
CA HIS A 261 -18.30 14.84 -8.08
C HIS A 261 -17.61 14.94 -6.71
N LEU A 262 -16.31 14.67 -6.64
CA LEU A 262 -15.52 14.75 -5.40
C LEU A 262 -15.62 16.14 -4.77
N HIS A 263 -15.40 17.20 -5.53
CA HIS A 263 -15.42 18.58 -5.03
C HIS A 263 -16.82 18.97 -4.52
N ARG A 264 -17.88 18.65 -5.26
CA ARG A 264 -19.27 18.91 -4.85
C ARG A 264 -19.60 18.16 -3.57
N ALA A 265 -19.31 16.86 -3.54
CA ALA A 265 -19.56 16.05 -2.35
C ALA A 265 -18.78 16.55 -1.12
N ALA A 266 -17.55 17.04 -1.31
CA ALA A 266 -16.76 17.62 -0.22
C ALA A 266 -17.39 18.91 0.34
N LEU A 267 -17.91 19.79 -0.53
CA LEU A 267 -18.60 21.01 -0.10
C LEU A 267 -19.90 20.70 0.66
N ASP A 268 -20.63 19.69 0.21
CA ASP A 268 -21.96 19.36 0.74
C ASP A 268 -21.89 18.56 2.07
N ARG A 269 -20.82 17.82 2.30
CA ARG A 269 -20.79 16.77 3.35
C ARG A 269 -19.67 16.93 4.39
N LEU A 270 -18.61 17.65 4.08
CA LEU A 270 -17.46 17.77 4.97
C LEU A 270 -17.49 19.09 5.75
N PRO A 271 -17.02 19.10 7.00
CA PRO A 271 -16.68 20.34 7.69
C PRO A 271 -15.79 21.24 6.83
N ARG A 272 -16.00 22.54 6.89
CA ARG A 272 -15.35 23.55 6.03
C ARG A 272 -13.83 23.34 5.87
N ARG A 273 -13.11 23.06 6.94
CA ARG A 273 -11.64 22.86 6.88
C ARG A 273 -11.24 21.62 6.12
N LEU A 274 -12.02 20.55 6.26
CA LEU A 274 -11.75 19.30 5.53
C LEU A 274 -12.09 19.43 4.04
N SER A 275 -13.17 20.14 3.70
CA SER A 275 -13.52 20.43 2.31
C SER A 275 -12.45 21.32 1.65
N GLN A 276 -11.83 22.25 2.39
CA GLN A 276 -10.71 23.06 1.91
C GLN A 276 -9.46 22.23 1.58
N LEU A 277 -9.15 21.17 2.39
CA LEU A 277 -8.07 20.24 2.06
C LEU A 277 -8.32 19.54 0.73
N VAL A 278 -9.57 19.09 0.51
CA VAL A 278 -9.96 18.44 -0.76
C VAL A 278 -9.82 19.42 -1.93
N ALA A 279 -10.36 20.62 -1.79
CA ALA A 279 -10.33 21.66 -2.83
C ALA A 279 -8.93 22.13 -3.21
N ALA A 280 -7.99 22.15 -2.25
CA ALA A 280 -6.60 22.54 -2.46
C ALA A 280 -5.70 21.40 -2.98
N THR A 281 -6.26 20.23 -3.25
CA THR A 281 -5.50 19.07 -3.71
C THR A 281 -5.44 19.05 -5.25
N ASP A 282 -4.24 19.23 -5.82
CA ASP A 282 -4.03 19.28 -7.27
C ASP A 282 -4.30 17.92 -7.96
N ALA A 283 -3.94 16.83 -7.28
CA ALA A 283 -3.96 15.49 -7.86
C ALA A 283 -4.64 14.48 -6.90
N PRO A 284 -5.96 14.64 -6.63
CA PRO A 284 -6.68 13.63 -5.87
C PRO A 284 -6.77 12.32 -6.66
N PHE A 285 -6.99 11.22 -5.95
CA PHE A 285 -7.09 9.89 -6.51
C PHE A 285 -8.14 9.05 -5.80
N MET A 286 -8.52 7.93 -6.40
CA MET A 286 -9.56 7.07 -5.88
C MET A 286 -9.11 5.62 -5.84
N GLN A 287 -9.55 4.90 -4.82
CA GLN A 287 -9.31 3.48 -4.66
C GLN A 287 -10.60 2.77 -4.23
N ALA A 288 -11.02 1.77 -4.98
CA ALA A 288 -12.03 0.81 -4.55
C ALA A 288 -11.40 -0.13 -3.52
N ILE A 289 -12.01 -0.22 -2.34
CA ILE A 289 -11.47 -1.08 -1.28
C ILE A 289 -11.89 -2.51 -1.53
N SER A 290 -10.93 -3.42 -1.49
CA SER A 290 -11.16 -4.83 -1.76
C SER A 290 -10.44 -5.70 -0.75
N ASP A 291 -11.00 -6.86 -0.48
CA ASP A 291 -10.38 -7.94 0.26
C ASP A 291 -9.83 -8.97 -0.72
N ALA A 292 -8.64 -9.50 -0.47
CA ALA A 292 -8.10 -10.61 -1.21
C ALA A 292 -7.33 -11.55 -0.27
N LEU A 293 -7.56 -12.84 -0.43
CA LEU A 293 -6.81 -13.88 0.25
C LEU A 293 -6.52 -15.00 -0.74
N SER A 294 -5.25 -15.29 -0.98
CA SER A 294 -4.87 -16.44 -1.77
C SER A 294 -5.21 -17.76 -1.04
N PRO A 295 -5.67 -18.79 -1.75
CA PRO A 295 -5.89 -20.11 -1.15
C PRO A 295 -4.66 -20.69 -0.47
N SER A 296 -3.48 -20.46 -1.06
CA SER A 296 -2.16 -20.71 -0.47
C SER A 296 -1.22 -19.55 -0.76
N PHE A 297 -0.17 -19.38 0.07
CA PHE A 297 0.88 -18.40 -0.18
C PHE A 297 2.08 -18.99 -0.92
N SER A 298 1.98 -20.26 -1.37
CA SER A 298 2.94 -20.85 -2.29
C SER A 298 2.28 -21.88 -3.21
N LYS A 299 2.93 -22.14 -4.35
CA LYS A 299 2.65 -23.29 -5.24
C LYS A 299 3.94 -23.63 -5.97
N GLY A 300 4.45 -24.86 -5.77
CA GLY A 300 5.75 -25.27 -6.29
C GLY A 300 6.85 -24.33 -5.83
N ARG A 301 7.65 -23.84 -6.74
CA ARG A 301 8.77 -22.90 -6.51
C ARG A 301 8.35 -21.43 -6.47
N ILE A 302 7.05 -21.13 -6.35
CA ILE A 302 6.53 -19.77 -6.36
C ILE A 302 5.91 -19.43 -5.00
N ALA A 303 6.38 -18.34 -4.35
CA ALA A 303 5.82 -17.77 -3.14
C ALA A 303 5.08 -16.46 -3.43
N LEU A 304 3.93 -16.22 -2.76
CA LEU A 304 3.21 -14.95 -2.81
C LEU A 304 3.46 -14.18 -1.51
N VAL A 305 3.74 -12.88 -1.63
CA VAL A 305 3.98 -11.97 -0.48
C VAL A 305 3.20 -10.67 -0.62
N GLY A 306 3.12 -9.90 0.45
CA GLY A 306 2.43 -8.61 0.44
C GLY A 306 0.97 -8.75 0.01
N ASP A 307 0.48 -7.76 -0.75
CA ASP A 307 -0.91 -7.75 -1.22
C ASP A 307 -1.20 -8.81 -2.29
N ALA A 308 -0.18 -9.39 -2.90
CA ALA A 308 -0.37 -10.54 -3.81
C ALA A 308 -0.84 -11.79 -3.07
N ALA A 309 -0.35 -12.02 -1.85
CA ALA A 309 -0.80 -13.11 -0.98
C ALA A 309 -2.12 -12.80 -0.28
N CYS A 310 -2.20 -11.58 0.30
CA CYS A 310 -3.35 -11.17 1.10
C CYS A 310 -3.42 -9.64 1.16
N THR A 311 -4.51 -9.07 0.67
CA THR A 311 -4.79 -7.63 0.76
C THR A 311 -5.57 -7.34 2.04
N LEU A 312 -5.02 -6.50 2.89
CA LEU A 312 -5.65 -6.05 4.14
C LEU A 312 -6.36 -4.72 3.92
N ARG A 313 -7.54 -4.54 4.53
CA ARG A 313 -8.21 -3.24 4.52
C ARG A 313 -7.32 -2.17 5.17
N PRO A 314 -7.28 -0.96 4.61
CA PRO A 314 -6.34 0.10 5.03
C PRO A 314 -6.49 0.54 6.48
N HIS A 315 -7.67 0.36 7.09
CA HIS A 315 -7.95 0.72 8.50
C HIS A 315 -7.04 0.03 9.52
N THR A 316 -6.48 -1.12 9.16
CA THR A 316 -5.55 -1.85 10.05
C THR A 316 -4.21 -1.14 10.19
N GLY A 317 -3.81 -0.30 9.22
CA GLY A 317 -2.48 0.29 9.13
C GLY A 317 -1.34 -0.73 8.99
N SER A 318 -1.67 -2.00 8.72
CA SER A 318 -0.71 -3.12 8.87
C SER A 318 -0.01 -3.54 7.58
N GLY A 319 -0.36 -2.96 6.43
CA GLY A 319 0.15 -3.41 5.12
C GLY A 319 1.68 -3.40 5.02
N THR A 320 2.35 -2.31 5.44
CA THR A 320 3.81 -2.20 5.39
C THR A 320 4.50 -3.16 6.37
N SER A 321 3.94 -3.31 7.58
CA SER A 321 4.47 -4.26 8.59
C SER A 321 4.30 -5.70 8.16
N LYS A 322 3.16 -6.05 7.53
CA LYS A 322 2.95 -7.36 6.94
C LYS A 322 3.99 -7.66 5.86
N ALA A 323 4.29 -6.70 4.99
CA ALA A 323 5.30 -6.85 3.95
C ALA A 323 6.70 -7.13 4.54
N ALA A 324 7.09 -6.43 5.61
CA ALA A 324 8.33 -6.70 6.33
C ALA A 324 8.33 -8.09 6.98
N ASP A 325 7.23 -8.48 7.64
CA ASP A 325 7.10 -9.80 8.26
C ASP A 325 7.16 -10.94 7.22
N ASP A 326 6.54 -10.76 6.04
CA ASP A 326 6.60 -11.72 4.94
C ASP A 326 8.06 -11.92 4.50
N ALA A 327 8.80 -10.81 4.30
CA ALA A 327 10.20 -10.83 3.88
C ALA A 327 11.12 -11.53 4.89
N VAL A 328 11.01 -11.15 6.16
CA VAL A 328 11.86 -11.72 7.24
C VAL A 328 11.58 -13.21 7.42
N SER A 329 10.29 -13.60 7.51
CA SER A 329 9.92 -15.00 7.71
C SER A 329 10.30 -15.89 6.53
N LEU A 330 10.18 -15.37 5.29
CA LEU A 330 10.59 -16.10 4.08
C LEU A 330 12.10 -16.33 4.06
N ALA A 331 12.90 -15.30 4.36
CA ALA A 331 14.34 -15.44 4.41
C ALA A 331 14.78 -16.40 5.52
N GLN A 332 14.12 -16.39 6.67
CA GLN A 332 14.37 -17.36 7.75
C GLN A 332 14.08 -18.80 7.31
N ALA A 333 12.96 -19.01 6.61
CA ALA A 333 12.61 -20.34 6.09
C ALA A 333 13.64 -20.85 5.06
N LEU A 334 14.13 -19.97 4.19
CA LEU A 334 15.10 -20.32 3.14
C LEU A 334 16.56 -20.42 3.64
N ALA A 335 16.83 -20.05 4.88
CA ALA A 335 18.19 -20.09 5.45
C ALA A 335 18.67 -21.52 5.78
N ALA A 336 17.78 -22.50 5.89
CA ALA A 336 18.14 -23.88 6.21
C ALA A 336 18.72 -24.61 4.98
N PRO A 337 20.02 -25.02 5.00
CA PRO A 337 20.64 -25.67 3.84
C PRO A 337 20.12 -27.10 3.65
N GLY A 338 20.07 -27.56 2.38
CA GLY A 338 19.84 -28.96 2.04
C GLY A 338 18.38 -29.42 2.10
N GLN A 339 17.43 -28.54 2.36
CA GLN A 339 16.01 -28.87 2.30
C GLN A 339 15.44 -28.70 0.89
N ASP A 340 14.42 -29.48 0.54
CA ASP A 340 13.65 -29.27 -0.68
C ASP A 340 12.91 -27.91 -0.61
N VAL A 341 13.23 -27.01 -1.51
CA VAL A 341 12.71 -25.65 -1.52
C VAL A 341 11.18 -25.61 -1.66
N VAL A 342 10.58 -26.57 -2.38
CA VAL A 342 9.12 -26.67 -2.54
C VAL A 342 8.46 -26.94 -1.19
N HIS A 343 9.03 -27.86 -0.41
CA HIS A 343 8.56 -28.20 0.92
C HIS A 343 8.72 -27.01 1.89
N VAL A 344 9.88 -26.36 1.87
CA VAL A 344 10.16 -25.16 2.69
C VAL A 344 9.14 -24.04 2.40
N LEU A 345 8.86 -23.79 1.11
CA LEU A 345 7.88 -22.78 0.74
C LEU A 345 6.44 -23.15 1.14
N ALA A 346 6.08 -24.43 1.11
CA ALA A 346 4.76 -24.90 1.54
C ALA A 346 4.57 -24.72 3.05
N ASP A 347 5.55 -25.08 3.85
CA ASP A 347 5.52 -24.90 5.33
C ASP A 347 5.49 -23.42 5.71
N TRP A 348 6.34 -22.60 5.07
CA TRP A 348 6.32 -21.16 5.25
C TRP A 348 4.94 -20.57 4.90
N ALA A 349 4.37 -20.97 3.77
CA ALA A 349 3.08 -20.47 3.32
C ALA A 349 1.95 -20.78 4.30
N ALA A 350 1.92 -21.99 4.85
CA ALA A 350 0.94 -22.40 5.85
C ALA A 350 1.07 -21.54 7.13
N ALA A 351 2.30 -21.38 7.64
CA ALA A 351 2.57 -20.58 8.83
C ALA A 351 2.23 -19.09 8.62
N ARG A 352 2.59 -18.52 7.44
CA ARG A 352 2.31 -17.11 7.15
C ARG A 352 0.82 -16.85 6.97
N ARG A 353 0.11 -17.76 6.30
CA ARG A 353 -1.35 -17.65 6.14
C ARG A 353 -2.06 -17.63 7.50
N ALA A 354 -1.71 -18.54 8.39
CA ALA A 354 -2.23 -18.56 9.75
C ALA A 354 -1.93 -17.26 10.53
N ALA A 355 -0.72 -16.71 10.36
CA ALA A 355 -0.31 -15.47 11.04
C ALA A 355 -1.05 -14.21 10.56
N VAL A 356 -1.58 -14.16 9.32
CA VAL A 356 -2.33 -13.00 8.81
C VAL A 356 -3.84 -13.11 9.04
N GLU A 357 -4.36 -14.28 9.38
CA GLU A 357 -5.79 -14.52 9.57
C GLU A 357 -6.44 -13.56 10.59
N PRO A 358 -5.84 -13.26 11.76
CA PRO A 358 -6.39 -12.28 12.70
C PRO A 358 -6.48 -10.85 12.10
N LEU A 359 -5.57 -10.48 11.21
CA LEU A 359 -5.57 -9.17 10.56
C LEU A 359 -6.70 -9.06 9.51
N LEU A 360 -7.01 -10.17 8.83
CA LEU A 360 -8.13 -10.25 7.89
C LEU A 360 -9.48 -10.03 8.57
N LEU A 361 -9.65 -10.54 9.77
CA LEU A 361 -10.87 -10.36 10.57
C LEU A 361 -10.97 -8.92 11.11
N LYS A 362 -9.84 -8.33 11.50
CA LYS A 362 -9.78 -6.99 12.09
C LYS A 362 -10.21 -5.90 11.10
N GLY A 363 -9.85 -6.02 9.83
CA GLY A 363 -10.16 -5.01 8.80
C GLY A 363 -11.66 -4.76 8.63
N PRO A 364 -12.48 -5.79 8.34
CA PRO A 364 -13.94 -5.69 8.29
C PRO A 364 -14.57 -5.18 9.59
N GLN A 365 -14.13 -5.67 10.76
CA GLN A 365 -14.64 -5.21 12.06
C GLN A 365 -14.41 -3.71 12.26
N LEU A 366 -13.21 -3.21 11.93
CA LEU A 366 -12.94 -1.77 11.99
C LEU A 366 -13.80 -0.99 10.99
N ALA A 367 -13.95 -1.47 9.76
CA ALA A 367 -14.80 -0.83 8.76
C ALA A 367 -16.26 -0.73 9.26
N GLN A 368 -16.82 -1.83 9.79
CA GLN A 368 -18.16 -1.84 10.37
C GLN A 368 -18.30 -0.88 11.56
N SER A 369 -17.28 -0.79 12.43
CA SER A 369 -17.31 0.17 13.54
C SER A 369 -17.37 1.62 13.07
N PHE A 370 -16.97 1.89 11.84
CA PHE A 370 -17.09 3.20 11.17
C PHE A 370 -18.36 3.31 10.30
N GLY A 371 -19.20 2.27 10.19
CA GLY A 371 -20.35 2.23 9.30
C GLY A 371 -19.98 2.00 7.83
N LEU A 372 -18.79 1.47 7.56
CA LEU A 372 -18.27 1.22 6.21
C LEU A 372 -18.42 -0.25 5.80
N GLY A 373 -18.69 -0.46 4.52
CA GLY A 373 -18.91 -1.77 3.92
C GLY A 373 -20.40 -2.17 3.98
N SER A 374 -20.77 -3.11 3.11
CA SER A 374 -22.11 -3.70 3.17
C SER A 374 -22.21 -4.56 4.43
N PRO A 375 -23.40 -4.58 5.10
CA PRO A 375 -23.67 -5.48 6.22
C PRO A 375 -23.54 -6.94 5.80
#